data_7d603b07e6181431e1c21769593c5e2f
#
_entry.id   7d603b07e6181431e1c21769593c5e2f
#
_cell.length_a   1.000
_cell.length_b   1.000
_cell.length_c   1.000
_cell.angle_alpha   90.00
_cell.angle_beta   90.00
_cell.angle_gamma   90.00
#
_symmetry.space_group_name_H-M   'P 1'
#
loop_
_entity.id
_entity.type
_entity.pdbx_description
1 polymer ?
#
loop_
_entity_poly.entity_id
_entity_poly.type
_entity_poly.pdbx_seq_one_letter_code
_entity_poly.pdbx_strand_id
1 'polypeptide(L)'
;MSLLFSTTQLGKLTLDNRIVIAPMCQYSAQNGRASDWHHLHLGQLSLSGAGLLIIEATAVEPAGRISDGDLGLWDDETEAALAGVLKDIRLYSDIPVGIQLGHAGRKASCAAPWLGGHQLTTAEGGWQTVSASGHAFHAGDRPPVALDKQGLERLKQAFVDSALRAVRLGIQLIELHAAHGYLLHQFLSPLSNMRDDEYGGSLENRLRFPLEVFKAIRSALPDSVTLGVRLSATDWIDGGWDVSQSITFCQQLEAAGGDYLHVSSGGLSPQQHITVGPGYQLPFAHDIRKLVRIPVIGVGLITEPQQAEQALQDGDADLIGLARAVLYNPHWPWHAAAALGAQVKVPPQYLRSEPHGLKGTLVPNRR
;
A
#
# COMPACT_ATOMS: atom_id res chain seq x y z
N MET A 1 4.49 -21.33 20.33
CA MET A 1 3.60 -20.15 20.15
C MET A 1 3.75 -19.67 18.72
N SER A 2 2.65 -19.30 18.06
CA SER A 2 2.69 -18.79 16.68
C SER A 2 3.39 -17.44 16.61
N LEU A 3 4.30 -17.25 15.67
CA LEU A 3 4.92 -15.95 15.37
C LEU A 3 3.90 -15.00 14.74
N LEU A 4 3.02 -15.51 13.86
CA LEU A 4 2.01 -14.73 13.17
C LEU A 4 1.09 -13.99 14.16
N PHE A 5 0.78 -14.62 15.30
CA PHE A 5 -0.05 -14.05 16.37
C PHE A 5 0.75 -13.48 17.54
N SER A 6 2.04 -13.24 17.37
CA SER A 6 2.85 -12.53 18.36
C SER A 6 2.77 -11.02 18.16
N THR A 7 2.72 -10.27 19.27
CA THR A 7 2.82 -8.81 19.28
C THR A 7 4.11 -8.35 18.61
N THR A 8 4.05 -7.27 17.85
CA THR A 8 5.22 -6.69 17.16
C THR A 8 5.16 -5.17 17.13
N GLN A 9 6.31 -4.55 16.88
CA GLN A 9 6.41 -3.11 16.63
C GLN A 9 6.54 -2.84 15.13
N LEU A 10 5.79 -1.85 14.64
CA LEU A 10 5.92 -1.32 13.30
C LEU A 10 6.08 0.20 13.41
N GLY A 11 7.30 0.68 13.37
CA GLY A 11 7.60 2.06 13.70
C GLY A 11 7.16 2.41 15.12
N LYS A 12 6.21 3.33 15.27
CA LYS A 12 5.65 3.75 16.55
C LYS A 12 4.40 2.96 16.99
N LEU A 13 3.93 2.05 16.14
CA LEU A 13 2.74 1.26 16.43
C LEU A 13 3.10 -0.08 17.08
N THR A 14 2.38 -0.42 18.14
CA THR A 14 2.35 -1.78 18.68
C THR A 14 1.18 -2.52 18.05
N LEU A 15 1.44 -3.60 17.34
CA LEU A 15 0.44 -4.43 16.68
C LEU A 15 0.20 -5.71 17.49
N ASP A 16 -1.05 -6.12 17.64
CA ASP A 16 -1.42 -7.32 18.39
C ASP A 16 -0.95 -8.62 17.71
N ASN A 17 -0.79 -8.59 16.41
CA ASN A 17 -0.27 -9.69 15.60
C ASN A 17 0.42 -9.17 14.34
N ARG A 18 1.02 -10.06 13.55
CA ARG A 18 1.82 -9.72 12.36
C ARG A 18 1.03 -9.76 11.05
N ILE A 19 -0.29 -9.75 11.11
CA ILE A 19 -1.17 -9.76 9.93
C ILE A 19 -1.50 -8.33 9.55
N VAL A 20 -1.16 -7.94 8.33
CA VAL A 20 -1.46 -6.63 7.74
C VAL A 20 -2.47 -6.81 6.61
N ILE A 21 -3.59 -6.14 6.68
CA ILE A 21 -4.49 -6.02 5.53
C ILE A 21 -3.87 -4.99 4.59
N ALA A 22 -3.36 -5.49 3.46
CA ALA A 22 -2.68 -4.66 2.46
C ALA A 22 -3.68 -3.74 1.73
N PRO A 23 -3.25 -2.56 1.25
CA PRO A 23 -4.13 -1.64 0.53
C PRO A 23 -4.62 -2.27 -0.79
N MET A 24 -5.94 -2.17 -1.04
CA MET A 24 -6.64 -2.75 -2.19
C MET A 24 -7.67 -1.79 -2.73
N CYS A 25 -7.44 -1.23 -3.92
CA CYS A 25 -8.36 -0.30 -4.57
C CYS A 25 -9.74 -0.91 -4.76
N GLN A 26 -10.77 -0.16 -4.39
CA GLN A 26 -12.16 -0.57 -4.46
C GLN A 26 -12.91 0.07 -5.63
N TYR A 27 -12.34 1.10 -6.23
CA TYR A 27 -12.93 1.81 -7.39
C TYR A 27 -14.39 2.23 -7.15
N SER A 28 -14.72 2.66 -5.93
CA SER A 28 -16.10 2.89 -5.48
C SER A 28 -16.28 4.27 -4.84
N ALA A 29 -15.27 5.14 -4.92
CA ALA A 29 -15.37 6.52 -4.48
C ALA A 29 -16.15 7.37 -5.50
N GLN A 30 -16.64 8.53 -5.06
CA GLN A 30 -17.33 9.51 -5.90
C GLN A 30 -16.56 10.84 -5.85
N ASN A 31 -15.89 11.20 -6.94
CA ASN A 31 -14.99 12.35 -7.00
C ASN A 31 -13.97 12.35 -5.85
N GLY A 32 -13.34 11.22 -5.61
CA GLY A 32 -12.36 11.02 -4.54
C GLY A 32 -12.95 10.84 -3.14
N ARG A 33 -14.25 11.07 -2.93
CA ARG A 33 -14.90 10.96 -1.63
C ARG A 33 -15.27 9.52 -1.32
N ALA A 34 -14.97 9.07 -0.12
CA ALA A 34 -15.43 7.78 0.38
C ALA A 34 -16.95 7.69 0.32
N SER A 35 -17.47 6.54 -0.11
CA SER A 35 -18.89 6.25 -0.27
C SER A 35 -19.38 5.23 0.77
N ASP A 36 -20.65 4.87 0.72
CA ASP A 36 -21.24 3.82 1.56
C ASP A 36 -20.50 2.47 1.41
N TRP A 37 -19.91 2.21 0.22
CA TRP A 37 -19.07 1.02 0.03
C TRP A 37 -17.90 0.97 1.01
N HIS A 38 -17.23 2.10 1.24
CA HIS A 38 -16.08 2.16 2.15
C HIS A 38 -16.49 1.92 3.61
N HIS A 39 -17.69 2.36 4.02
CA HIS A 39 -18.24 2.03 5.35
C HIS A 39 -18.41 0.52 5.51
N LEU A 40 -18.96 -0.18 4.51
CA LEU A 40 -19.16 -1.63 4.53
C LEU A 40 -17.83 -2.38 4.46
N HIS A 41 -16.99 -2.04 3.48
CA HIS A 41 -15.76 -2.75 3.17
C HIS A 41 -14.72 -2.60 4.29
N LEU A 42 -14.35 -1.36 4.62
CA LEU A 42 -13.37 -1.09 5.68
C LEU A 42 -13.93 -1.44 7.06
N GLY A 43 -15.23 -1.26 7.28
CA GLY A 43 -15.92 -1.72 8.49
C GLY A 43 -15.75 -3.22 8.70
N GLN A 44 -16.07 -4.04 7.69
CA GLN A 44 -15.90 -5.49 7.76
C GLN A 44 -14.45 -5.89 8.02
N LEU A 45 -13.50 -5.31 7.29
CA LEU A 45 -12.08 -5.64 7.44
C LEU A 45 -11.52 -5.20 8.81
N SER A 46 -12.03 -4.12 9.37
CA SER A 46 -11.63 -3.64 10.70
C SER A 46 -11.99 -4.62 11.83
N LEU A 47 -12.97 -5.48 11.61
CA LEU A 47 -13.43 -6.50 12.56
C LEU A 47 -12.76 -7.87 12.37
N SER A 48 -11.83 -7.98 11.42
CA SER A 48 -11.19 -9.24 11.03
C SER A 48 -10.25 -9.84 12.08
N GLY A 49 -9.77 -9.03 13.04
CA GLY A 49 -8.74 -9.44 14.00
C GLY A 49 -7.31 -9.36 13.47
N ALA A 50 -7.07 -8.75 12.31
CA ALA A 50 -5.73 -8.43 11.83
C ALA A 50 -5.05 -7.37 12.72
N GLY A 51 -3.72 -7.29 12.69
CA GLY A 51 -2.95 -6.33 13.47
C GLY A 51 -2.95 -4.90 12.91
N LEU A 52 -3.17 -4.75 11.59
CA LEU A 52 -3.17 -3.45 10.90
C LEU A 52 -4.08 -3.51 9.67
N LEU A 53 -4.85 -2.44 9.45
CA LEU A 53 -5.60 -2.19 8.22
C LEU A 53 -4.99 -1.00 7.49
N ILE A 54 -4.53 -1.19 6.24
CA ILE A 54 -4.08 -0.08 5.39
C ILE A 54 -5.16 0.21 4.33
N ILE A 55 -5.70 1.41 4.37
CA ILE A 55 -6.68 1.90 3.39
C ILE A 55 -6.05 1.93 2.01
N GLU A 56 -6.83 1.64 0.98
CA GLU A 56 -6.46 1.59 -0.43
C GLU A 56 -5.64 2.79 -0.91
N ALA A 57 -4.98 2.63 -2.07
CA ALA A 57 -4.26 3.72 -2.71
C ALA A 57 -5.17 4.94 -2.85
N THR A 58 -4.79 6.01 -2.16
CA THR A 58 -5.55 7.25 -2.03
C THR A 58 -4.79 8.34 -2.77
N ALA A 59 -5.43 8.93 -3.78
CA ALA A 59 -4.80 9.91 -4.65
C ALA A 59 -4.57 11.25 -3.91
N VAL A 60 -3.38 11.82 -4.12
CA VAL A 60 -3.00 13.12 -3.52
C VAL A 60 -3.48 14.33 -4.30
N GLU A 61 -4.00 14.12 -5.51
CA GLU A 61 -4.68 15.11 -6.35
C GLU A 61 -5.67 14.42 -7.30
N PRO A 62 -6.67 15.13 -7.85
CA PRO A 62 -7.67 14.52 -8.75
C PRO A 62 -7.06 13.78 -9.96
N ALA A 63 -6.01 14.35 -10.56
CA ALA A 63 -5.33 13.74 -11.71
C ALA A 63 -4.51 12.49 -11.34
N GLY A 64 -4.24 12.27 -10.06
CA GLY A 64 -3.48 11.13 -9.55
C GLY A 64 -4.29 9.84 -9.39
N ARG A 65 -5.61 9.86 -9.59
CA ARG A 65 -6.46 8.67 -9.50
C ARG A 65 -6.17 7.68 -10.61
N ILE A 66 -6.23 6.39 -10.30
CA ILE A 66 -6.17 5.32 -11.31
C ILE A 66 -7.44 5.39 -12.17
N SER A 67 -8.60 5.44 -11.51
CA SER A 67 -9.91 5.53 -12.11
C SER A 67 -10.73 6.66 -11.49
N ASP A 68 -11.87 6.98 -12.09
CA ASP A 68 -12.82 7.93 -11.51
C ASP A 68 -13.35 7.51 -10.13
N GLY A 69 -13.36 6.20 -9.87
CA GLY A 69 -13.80 5.61 -8.61
C GLY A 69 -12.74 5.52 -7.50
N ASP A 70 -11.55 6.08 -7.67
CA ASP A 70 -10.51 6.00 -6.64
C ASP A 70 -10.73 6.99 -5.51
N LEU A 71 -10.34 6.57 -4.29
CA LEU A 71 -10.24 7.47 -3.13
C LEU A 71 -9.22 8.59 -3.37
N GLY A 72 -9.50 9.75 -2.78
CA GLY A 72 -8.62 10.90 -2.71
C GLY A 72 -8.55 11.50 -1.31
N LEU A 73 -7.49 12.28 -1.08
CA LEU A 73 -7.34 13.03 0.18
C LEU A 73 -6.68 14.39 -0.09
N TRP A 74 -7.20 15.14 -1.06
CA TRP A 74 -6.61 16.38 -1.55
C TRP A 74 -7.34 17.66 -1.10
N ASP A 75 -8.58 17.55 -0.59
CA ASP A 75 -9.40 18.68 -0.15
C ASP A 75 -10.24 18.34 1.09
N ASP A 76 -11.01 19.31 1.56
CA ASP A 76 -11.81 19.17 2.79
C ASP A 76 -13.02 18.24 2.58
N GLU A 77 -13.54 18.12 1.34
CA GLU A 77 -14.66 17.23 1.04
C GLU A 77 -14.23 15.76 1.09
N THR A 78 -13.07 15.44 0.51
CA THR A 78 -12.49 14.09 0.57
C THR A 78 -12.08 13.72 1.99
N GLU A 79 -11.51 14.67 2.76
CA GLU A 79 -11.17 14.49 4.17
C GLU A 79 -12.42 14.23 5.02
N ALA A 80 -13.49 15.04 4.86
CA ALA A 80 -14.72 14.87 5.62
C ALA A 80 -15.43 13.53 5.33
N ALA A 81 -15.45 13.08 4.07
CA ALA A 81 -16.03 11.80 3.71
C ALA A 81 -15.28 10.63 4.36
N LEU A 82 -13.96 10.65 4.35
CA LEU A 82 -13.14 9.60 4.99
C LEU A 82 -13.26 9.66 6.53
N ALA A 83 -13.41 10.85 7.12
CA ALA A 83 -13.66 11.01 8.56
C ALA A 83 -14.91 10.25 9.02
N GLY A 84 -15.98 10.24 8.20
CA GLY A 84 -17.21 9.49 8.47
C GLY A 84 -16.94 7.99 8.59
N VAL A 85 -16.22 7.41 7.64
CA VAL A 85 -15.83 5.99 7.63
C VAL A 85 -14.99 5.63 8.87
N LEU A 86 -13.97 6.44 9.16
CA LEU A 86 -13.09 6.20 10.32
C LEU A 86 -13.83 6.33 11.65
N LYS A 87 -14.80 7.23 11.76
CA LYS A 87 -15.68 7.35 12.93
C LYS A 87 -16.40 6.03 13.18
N ASP A 88 -17.02 5.45 12.15
CA ASP A 88 -17.79 4.22 12.28
C ASP A 88 -16.90 3.01 12.63
N ILE A 89 -15.72 2.90 12.02
CA ILE A 89 -14.73 1.87 12.38
C ILE A 89 -14.38 1.96 13.86
N ARG A 90 -14.05 3.15 14.36
CA ARG A 90 -13.60 3.38 15.74
C ARG A 90 -14.68 3.15 16.81
N LEU A 91 -15.96 3.02 16.41
CA LEU A 91 -17.03 2.63 17.34
C LEU A 91 -16.92 1.16 17.79
N TYR A 92 -16.38 0.29 16.95
CA TYR A 92 -16.42 -1.16 17.15
C TYR A 92 -15.07 -1.86 17.03
N SER A 93 -14.04 -1.15 16.58
CA SER A 93 -12.70 -1.69 16.36
C SER A 93 -11.61 -0.75 16.90
N ASP A 94 -10.61 -1.34 17.54
CA ASP A 94 -9.38 -0.68 17.99
C ASP A 94 -8.18 -0.98 17.06
N ILE A 95 -8.44 -1.59 15.89
CA ILE A 95 -7.41 -1.89 14.91
C ILE A 95 -6.67 -0.61 14.50
N PRO A 96 -5.34 -0.59 14.51
CA PRO A 96 -4.58 0.51 13.92
C PRO A 96 -4.93 0.67 12.44
N VAL A 97 -5.13 1.91 12.01
CA VAL A 97 -5.46 2.23 10.62
C VAL A 97 -4.34 3.02 9.98
N GLY A 98 -3.86 2.52 8.85
CA GLY A 98 -2.95 3.19 7.94
C GLY A 98 -3.66 3.64 6.66
N ILE A 99 -2.99 4.47 5.86
CA ILE A 99 -3.45 4.88 4.54
C ILE A 99 -2.29 4.83 3.55
N GLN A 100 -2.55 4.36 2.33
CA GLN A 100 -1.57 4.41 1.26
C GLN A 100 -1.80 5.64 0.40
N LEU A 101 -0.84 6.58 0.38
CA LEU A 101 -0.86 7.76 -0.48
C LEU A 101 -0.15 7.48 -1.80
N GLY A 102 -0.77 7.86 -2.91
CA GLY A 102 -0.25 7.57 -4.23
C GLY A 102 -0.66 8.55 -5.31
N HIS A 103 -0.06 8.36 -6.48
CA HIS A 103 -0.41 9.01 -7.72
C HIS A 103 -0.18 8.02 -8.86
N ALA A 104 -1.19 7.76 -9.67
CA ALA A 104 -1.13 6.71 -10.69
C ALA A 104 -0.18 7.02 -11.87
N GLY A 105 0.17 8.30 -12.05
CA GLY A 105 1.07 8.69 -13.13
C GLY A 105 0.49 8.36 -14.50
N ARG A 106 1.28 7.75 -15.38
CA ARG A 106 0.85 7.34 -16.72
C ARG A 106 -0.23 6.25 -16.75
N LYS A 107 -0.48 5.59 -15.60
CA LYS A 107 -1.54 4.58 -15.42
C LYS A 107 -2.82 5.17 -14.82
N ALA A 108 -2.92 6.50 -14.74
CA ALA A 108 -4.13 7.22 -14.36
C ALA A 108 -5.15 7.26 -15.50
N SER A 109 -6.36 7.74 -15.20
CA SER A 109 -7.43 7.94 -16.20
C SER A 109 -7.87 6.64 -16.87
N CYS A 110 -8.01 5.55 -16.09
CA CYS A 110 -8.45 4.25 -16.58
C CYS A 110 -9.88 3.93 -16.12
N ALA A 111 -10.56 3.09 -16.89
CA ALA A 111 -11.79 2.45 -16.45
C ALA A 111 -11.50 1.51 -15.27
N ALA A 112 -12.51 1.27 -14.42
CA ALA A 112 -12.39 0.24 -13.39
C ALA A 112 -12.08 -1.14 -14.01
N PRO A 113 -11.38 -2.06 -13.31
CA PRO A 113 -10.95 -3.34 -13.89
C PRO A 113 -12.08 -4.17 -14.47
N TRP A 114 -13.26 -4.18 -13.83
CA TRP A 114 -14.45 -4.89 -14.33
C TRP A 114 -15.14 -4.22 -15.51
N LEU A 115 -14.72 -2.99 -15.87
CA LEU A 115 -15.12 -2.27 -17.09
C LEU A 115 -14.02 -2.32 -18.15
N GLY A 116 -13.04 -3.21 -18.02
CA GLY A 116 -11.97 -3.44 -18.98
C GLY A 116 -10.62 -2.81 -18.64
N GLY A 117 -10.53 -1.88 -17.68
CA GLY A 117 -9.28 -1.29 -17.19
C GLY A 117 -8.47 -0.48 -18.22
N HIS A 118 -9.03 -0.18 -19.38
CA HIS A 118 -8.38 0.59 -20.45
C HIS A 118 -8.27 2.08 -20.09
N GLN A 119 -7.33 2.79 -20.70
CA GLN A 119 -7.24 4.23 -20.54
C GLN A 119 -8.46 4.91 -21.18
N LEU A 120 -9.13 5.79 -20.43
CA LEU A 120 -10.33 6.50 -20.87
C LEU A 120 -10.00 7.56 -21.92
N THR A 121 -10.82 7.64 -22.97
CA THR A 121 -10.81 8.76 -23.91
C THR A 121 -11.41 10.02 -23.26
N THR A 122 -11.18 11.19 -23.87
CA THR A 122 -11.80 12.44 -23.38
C THR A 122 -13.33 12.38 -23.42
N ALA A 123 -13.92 11.67 -24.40
CA ALA A 123 -15.36 11.47 -24.50
C ALA A 123 -15.93 10.60 -23.39
N GLU A 124 -15.11 9.73 -22.79
CA GLU A 124 -15.46 8.88 -21.64
C GLU A 124 -15.16 9.56 -20.28
N GLY A 125 -14.77 10.84 -20.30
CA GLY A 125 -14.41 11.57 -19.10
C GLY A 125 -12.96 11.45 -18.68
N GLY A 126 -12.11 10.86 -19.52
CA GLY A 126 -10.68 10.72 -19.25
C GLY A 126 -9.95 12.06 -19.22
N TRP A 127 -8.90 12.12 -18.40
CA TRP A 127 -8.06 13.32 -18.21
C TRP A 127 -6.62 13.10 -18.67
N GLN A 128 -5.87 14.19 -18.85
CA GLN A 128 -4.46 14.14 -19.21
C GLN A 128 -3.64 13.61 -18.04
N THR A 129 -2.85 12.57 -18.29
CA THR A 129 -1.95 11.95 -17.32
C THR A 129 -0.59 12.62 -17.31
N VAL A 130 0.16 12.46 -16.21
CA VAL A 130 1.53 12.93 -16.05
C VAL A 130 2.46 11.76 -15.71
N SER A 131 3.76 11.90 -15.96
CA SER A 131 4.75 10.86 -15.64
C SER A 131 6.14 11.45 -15.50
N ALA A 132 7.13 10.61 -15.22
CA ALA A 132 8.55 10.95 -15.31
C ALA A 132 8.93 11.37 -16.74
N SER A 133 8.35 10.70 -17.76
CA SER A 133 8.62 10.92 -19.19
C SER A 133 7.35 10.80 -20.02
N GLY A 134 7.37 11.23 -21.27
CA GLY A 134 6.23 11.19 -22.19
C GLY A 134 5.91 9.80 -22.78
N HIS A 135 6.31 8.71 -22.14
CA HIS A 135 6.09 7.33 -22.61
C HIS A 135 4.80 6.73 -22.04
N ALA A 136 3.87 6.37 -22.92
CA ALA A 136 2.61 5.71 -22.54
C ALA A 136 2.85 4.33 -21.90
N PHE A 137 1.84 3.81 -21.20
CA PHE A 137 1.92 2.47 -20.58
C PHE A 137 1.67 1.37 -21.63
N HIS A 138 0.59 1.48 -22.41
CA HIS A 138 0.35 0.62 -23.58
C HIS A 138 0.61 1.36 -24.89
N ALA A 139 0.95 0.60 -25.92
CA ALA A 139 1.06 1.14 -27.27
C ALA A 139 -0.32 1.58 -27.77
N GLY A 140 -0.67 2.76 -27.82
CA GLY A 140 -2.00 3.28 -28.21
C GLY A 140 -2.68 4.08 -27.11
N ASP A 141 -2.18 4.03 -25.88
CA ASP A 141 -2.61 4.95 -24.84
C ASP A 141 -2.15 6.38 -25.20
N ARG A 142 -2.89 7.37 -24.72
CA ARG A 142 -2.47 8.76 -24.83
C ARG A 142 -1.20 8.97 -24.00
N PRO A 143 -0.13 9.51 -24.59
CA PRO A 143 1.10 9.76 -23.86
C PRO A 143 0.87 10.71 -22.67
N PRO A 144 1.51 10.43 -21.52
CA PRO A 144 1.50 11.35 -20.40
C PRO A 144 2.34 12.60 -20.72
N VAL A 145 2.06 13.69 -20.01
CA VAL A 145 2.95 14.86 -20.00
C VAL A 145 4.11 14.57 -19.02
N ALA A 146 5.34 14.75 -19.47
CA ALA A 146 6.50 14.68 -18.58
C ALA A 146 6.46 15.84 -17.58
N LEU A 147 6.62 15.54 -16.29
CA LEU A 147 6.62 16.55 -15.23
C LEU A 147 7.87 17.45 -15.35
N ASP A 148 7.65 18.75 -15.39
CA ASP A 148 8.71 19.74 -15.20
C ASP A 148 9.02 19.97 -13.72
N LYS A 149 10.02 20.80 -13.42
CA LYS A 149 10.43 21.09 -12.03
C LYS A 149 9.29 21.69 -11.18
N GLN A 150 8.45 22.53 -11.79
CA GLN A 150 7.31 23.11 -11.08
C GLN A 150 6.25 22.04 -10.77
N GLY A 151 5.99 21.14 -11.72
CA GLY A 151 5.11 20.00 -11.54
C GLY A 151 5.60 19.03 -10.45
N LEU A 152 6.90 18.76 -10.38
CA LEU A 152 7.51 17.95 -9.32
C LEU A 152 7.33 18.59 -7.94
N GLU A 153 7.60 19.89 -7.81
CA GLU A 153 7.44 20.61 -6.54
C GLU A 153 5.98 20.65 -6.09
N ARG A 154 5.05 20.93 -7.01
CA ARG A 154 3.60 20.92 -6.76
C ARG A 154 3.14 19.54 -6.26
N LEU A 155 3.57 18.46 -6.91
CA LEU A 155 3.20 17.10 -6.49
C LEU A 155 3.81 16.72 -5.15
N LYS A 156 5.08 17.07 -4.90
CA LYS A 156 5.70 16.86 -3.60
C LYS A 156 4.87 17.52 -2.49
N GLN A 157 4.42 18.76 -2.70
CA GLN A 157 3.55 19.45 -1.75
C GLN A 157 2.19 18.76 -1.60
N ALA A 158 1.57 18.27 -2.69
CA ALA A 158 0.30 17.53 -2.62
C ALA A 158 0.41 16.25 -1.77
N PHE A 159 1.53 15.53 -1.85
CA PHE A 159 1.79 14.40 -0.97
C PHE A 159 1.89 14.81 0.50
N VAL A 160 2.58 15.91 0.80
CA VAL A 160 2.68 16.45 2.16
C VAL A 160 1.32 16.87 2.70
N ASP A 161 0.54 17.59 1.91
CA ASP A 161 -0.79 18.07 2.30
C ASP A 161 -1.74 16.90 2.60
N SER A 162 -1.73 15.87 1.76
CA SER A 162 -2.52 14.64 1.97
C SER A 162 -2.06 13.88 3.21
N ALA A 163 -0.76 13.82 3.48
CA ALA A 163 -0.22 13.21 4.69
C ALA A 163 -0.68 13.95 5.96
N LEU A 164 -0.68 15.27 5.94
CA LEU A 164 -1.17 16.09 7.06
C LEU A 164 -2.68 15.96 7.25
N ARG A 165 -3.47 15.80 6.18
CA ARG A 165 -4.89 15.46 6.24
C ARG A 165 -5.11 14.10 6.93
N ALA A 166 -4.33 13.10 6.56
CA ALA A 166 -4.38 11.78 7.21
C ALA A 166 -4.10 11.87 8.73
N VAL A 167 -3.14 12.68 9.14
CA VAL A 167 -2.84 12.93 10.57
C VAL A 167 -4.04 13.59 11.29
N ARG A 168 -4.69 14.60 10.69
CA ARG A 168 -5.89 15.22 11.27
C ARG A 168 -7.03 14.22 11.46
N LEU A 169 -7.14 13.23 10.57
CA LEU A 169 -8.08 12.12 10.68
C LEU A 169 -7.72 11.11 11.76
N GLY A 170 -6.57 11.26 12.43
CA GLY A 170 -6.07 10.34 13.44
C GLY A 170 -5.60 9.00 12.85
N ILE A 171 -5.18 8.99 11.59
CA ILE A 171 -4.50 7.86 10.96
C ILE A 171 -3.09 7.79 11.52
N GLN A 172 -2.66 6.58 11.90
CA GLN A 172 -1.44 6.36 12.67
C GLN A 172 -0.25 5.91 11.81
N LEU A 173 -0.54 5.50 10.56
CA LEU A 173 0.47 5.00 9.63
C LEU A 173 0.22 5.54 8.23
N ILE A 174 1.28 6.04 7.60
CA ILE A 174 1.25 6.46 6.19
C ILE A 174 2.16 5.54 5.39
N GLU A 175 1.64 5.01 4.30
CA GLU A 175 2.39 4.23 3.33
C GLU A 175 2.50 5.03 2.02
N LEU A 176 3.72 5.31 1.58
CA LEU A 176 3.96 5.95 0.30
C LEU A 176 3.97 4.88 -0.80
N HIS A 177 3.13 5.06 -1.82
CA HIS A 177 3.03 4.10 -2.92
C HIS A 177 4.11 4.33 -3.98
N ALA A 178 5.19 3.54 -3.93
CA ALA A 178 6.29 3.54 -4.89
C ALA A 178 6.41 2.22 -5.68
N ALA A 179 5.26 1.56 -5.94
CA ALA A 179 5.18 0.24 -6.57
C ALA A 179 4.26 0.23 -7.80
N HIS A 180 4.13 -0.95 -8.42
CA HIS A 180 3.11 -1.34 -9.41
C HIS A 180 3.04 -0.45 -10.66
N GLY A 181 4.14 0.23 -11.00
CA GLY A 181 4.20 1.10 -12.16
C GLY A 181 3.45 2.42 -12.01
N TYR A 182 3.15 2.85 -10.77
CA TYR A 182 2.60 4.16 -10.49
C TYR A 182 3.70 5.24 -10.43
N LEU A 183 3.35 6.49 -10.22
CA LEU A 183 4.22 7.62 -10.50
C LEU A 183 5.62 7.50 -9.89
N LEU A 184 5.74 7.19 -8.60
CA LEU A 184 7.06 7.10 -7.96
C LEU A 184 7.88 5.92 -8.52
N HIS A 185 7.23 4.79 -8.84
CA HIS A 185 7.88 3.69 -9.54
C HIS A 185 8.31 4.09 -10.96
N GLN A 186 7.53 4.94 -11.65
CA GLN A 186 7.89 5.45 -12.96
C GLN A 186 9.17 6.30 -12.95
N PHE A 187 9.50 6.94 -11.83
CA PHE A 187 10.79 7.61 -11.63
C PHE A 187 11.92 6.63 -11.35
N LEU A 188 11.68 5.59 -10.57
CA LEU A 188 12.69 4.60 -10.18
C LEU A 188 13.21 3.79 -11.36
N SER A 189 12.30 3.31 -12.22
CA SER A 189 12.65 2.39 -13.30
C SER A 189 13.24 3.10 -14.53
N PRO A 190 14.36 2.60 -15.08
CA PRO A 190 14.91 3.11 -16.32
C PRO A 190 14.02 2.86 -17.55
N LEU A 191 13.05 1.91 -17.46
CA LEU A 191 12.14 1.60 -18.56
C LEU A 191 11.04 2.67 -18.73
N SER A 192 10.80 3.50 -17.75
CA SER A 192 9.79 4.58 -17.79
C SER A 192 10.37 5.96 -17.58
N ASN A 193 11.56 6.06 -17.00
CA ASN A 193 12.25 7.31 -16.76
C ASN A 193 13.34 7.54 -17.80
N MET A 194 12.97 8.25 -18.89
CA MET A 194 13.85 8.62 -20.00
C MET A 194 14.35 10.07 -19.88
N ARG A 195 14.39 10.61 -18.64
CA ARG A 195 14.84 11.98 -18.40
C ARG A 195 16.35 12.10 -18.56
N ASP A 196 16.79 13.27 -19.00
CA ASP A 196 18.18 13.67 -19.16
C ASP A 196 18.63 14.76 -18.16
N ASP A 197 17.71 15.11 -17.21
CA ASP A 197 17.99 16.04 -16.12
C ASP A 197 18.39 15.31 -14.82
N GLU A 198 18.48 16.06 -13.71
CA GLU A 198 18.85 15.55 -12.39
C GLU A 198 17.89 14.50 -11.80
N TYR A 199 16.76 14.22 -12.46
CA TYR A 199 15.78 13.21 -12.02
C TYR A 199 15.80 11.95 -12.89
N GLY A 200 16.74 11.82 -13.85
CA GLY A 200 16.84 10.68 -14.75
C GLY A 200 18.26 10.20 -15.03
N GLY A 201 18.38 9.13 -15.81
CA GLY A 201 19.67 8.49 -16.15
C GLY A 201 20.23 7.63 -15.02
N SER A 202 21.16 8.14 -14.21
CA SER A 202 21.80 7.37 -13.14
C SER A 202 20.82 6.89 -12.07
N LEU A 203 21.18 5.83 -11.34
CA LEU A 203 20.38 5.35 -10.21
C LEU A 203 20.12 6.47 -9.20
N GLU A 204 21.15 7.22 -8.82
CA GLU A 204 21.04 8.33 -7.89
C GLU A 204 19.96 9.34 -8.33
N ASN A 205 19.97 9.73 -9.60
CA ASN A 205 19.01 10.68 -10.16
C ASN A 205 17.57 10.11 -10.17
N ARG A 206 17.41 8.84 -10.52
CA ARG A 206 16.10 8.19 -10.54
C ARG A 206 15.49 8.03 -9.14
N LEU A 207 16.33 7.87 -8.10
CA LEU A 207 15.90 7.83 -6.71
C LEU A 207 15.51 9.22 -6.16
N ARG A 208 16.00 10.30 -6.75
CA ARG A 208 15.91 11.67 -6.21
C ARG A 208 14.47 12.09 -5.91
N PHE A 209 13.58 12.08 -6.88
CA PHE A 209 12.21 12.54 -6.66
C PHE A 209 11.44 11.68 -5.63
N PRO A 210 11.42 10.34 -5.69
CA PRO A 210 10.82 9.51 -4.64
C PRO A 210 11.36 9.79 -3.24
N LEU A 211 12.68 10.02 -3.10
CA LEU A 211 13.29 10.35 -1.82
C LEU A 211 12.97 11.78 -1.35
N GLU A 212 12.87 12.74 -2.25
CA GLU A 212 12.44 14.11 -1.92
C GLU A 212 11.01 14.13 -1.38
N VAL A 213 10.09 13.39 -2.03
CA VAL A 213 8.70 13.21 -1.55
C VAL A 213 8.71 12.57 -0.17
N PHE A 214 9.45 11.47 0.01
CA PHE A 214 9.53 10.77 1.30
C PHE A 214 10.05 11.68 2.41
N LYS A 215 11.17 12.38 2.18
CA LYS A 215 11.79 13.29 3.15
C LYS A 215 10.90 14.47 3.49
N ALA A 216 10.17 15.02 2.51
CA ALA A 216 9.22 16.11 2.73
C ALA A 216 8.07 15.67 3.63
N ILE A 217 7.49 14.49 3.38
CA ILE A 217 6.46 13.89 4.23
C ILE A 217 7.03 13.66 5.64
N ARG A 218 8.19 13.00 5.77
CA ARG A 218 8.78 12.70 7.09
C ARG A 218 9.01 13.96 7.91
N SER A 219 9.50 15.04 7.27
CA SER A 219 9.77 16.32 7.94
C SER A 219 8.49 17.03 8.40
N ALA A 220 7.36 16.79 7.73
CA ALA A 220 6.07 17.40 8.09
C ALA A 220 5.29 16.60 9.12
N LEU A 221 5.56 15.31 9.25
CA LEU A 221 4.81 14.40 10.14
C LEU A 221 5.32 14.49 11.58
N PRO A 222 4.41 14.37 12.58
CA PRO A 222 4.79 14.13 13.97
C PRO A 222 5.58 12.82 14.11
N ASP A 223 6.49 12.76 15.09
CA ASP A 223 7.28 11.56 15.39
C ASP A 223 6.41 10.35 15.80
N SER A 224 5.18 10.58 16.22
CA SER A 224 4.23 9.53 16.59
C SER A 224 3.60 8.80 15.41
N VAL A 225 3.74 9.32 14.19
CA VAL A 225 3.16 8.74 12.97
C VAL A 225 4.19 7.87 12.27
N THR A 226 3.84 6.62 12.04
CA THR A 226 4.66 5.66 11.31
C THR A 226 4.63 5.97 9.81
N LEU A 227 5.80 6.05 9.17
CA LEU A 227 5.95 6.30 7.73
C LEU A 227 6.73 5.18 7.07
N GLY A 228 6.12 4.52 6.09
CA GLY A 228 6.78 3.49 5.30
C GLY A 228 6.54 3.63 3.81
N VAL A 229 7.12 2.72 3.05
CA VAL A 229 7.04 2.73 1.59
C VAL A 229 6.68 1.35 1.08
N ARG A 230 5.68 1.28 0.19
CA ARG A 230 5.45 0.09 -0.63
C ARG A 230 6.17 0.23 -1.94
N LEU A 231 7.02 -0.75 -2.27
CA LEU A 231 7.83 -0.75 -3.49
C LEU A 231 7.64 -2.05 -4.28
N SER A 232 7.85 -1.97 -5.60
CA SER A 232 8.08 -3.14 -6.44
C SER A 232 9.56 -3.45 -6.46
N ALA A 233 9.96 -4.63 -5.99
CA ALA A 233 11.38 -5.00 -5.91
C ALA A 233 12.03 -5.24 -7.27
N THR A 234 11.23 -5.56 -8.29
CA THR A 234 11.69 -5.79 -9.67
C THR A 234 10.59 -5.50 -10.68
N ASP A 235 10.97 -5.10 -11.89
CA ASP A 235 10.08 -4.94 -13.04
C ASP A 235 9.80 -6.27 -13.75
N TRP A 236 10.51 -7.35 -13.43
CA TRP A 236 10.49 -8.63 -14.14
C TRP A 236 10.86 -8.51 -15.62
N ILE A 237 11.75 -7.59 -15.94
CA ILE A 237 12.24 -7.32 -17.28
C ILE A 237 13.73 -6.99 -17.20
N ASP A 238 14.53 -7.59 -18.10
CA ASP A 238 15.96 -7.30 -18.19
C ASP A 238 16.21 -5.83 -18.52
N GLY A 239 17.17 -5.24 -17.83
CA GLY A 239 17.50 -3.82 -17.97
C GLY A 239 16.52 -2.87 -17.28
N GLY A 240 15.50 -3.39 -16.58
CA GLY A 240 14.57 -2.63 -15.77
C GLY A 240 15.06 -2.36 -14.35
N TRP A 241 14.12 -2.02 -13.49
CA TRP A 241 14.31 -1.94 -12.05
C TRP A 241 14.49 -3.34 -11.47
N ASP A 242 15.49 -3.54 -10.63
CA ASP A 242 15.87 -4.84 -10.06
C ASP A 242 16.04 -4.80 -8.53
N VAL A 243 16.27 -5.97 -7.93
CA VAL A 243 16.42 -6.13 -6.48
C VAL A 243 17.62 -5.37 -5.92
N SER A 244 18.73 -5.27 -6.66
CA SER A 244 19.93 -4.54 -6.22
C SER A 244 19.66 -3.05 -6.09
N GLN A 245 18.97 -2.46 -7.09
CA GLN A 245 18.53 -1.07 -7.06
C GLN A 245 17.50 -0.84 -5.94
N SER A 246 16.59 -1.79 -5.72
CA SER A 246 15.60 -1.78 -4.64
C SER A 246 16.25 -1.77 -3.27
N ILE A 247 17.27 -2.58 -3.04
CA ILE A 247 18.04 -2.59 -1.78
C ILE A 247 18.67 -1.22 -1.53
N THR A 248 19.30 -0.62 -2.56
CA THR A 248 19.88 0.73 -2.45
C THR A 248 18.83 1.76 -2.07
N PHE A 249 17.65 1.71 -2.69
CA PHE A 249 16.53 2.59 -2.36
C PHE A 249 16.04 2.38 -0.92
N CYS A 250 15.84 1.12 -0.49
CA CYS A 250 15.41 0.77 0.86
C CYS A 250 16.37 1.27 1.94
N GLN A 251 17.68 1.15 1.72
CA GLN A 251 18.70 1.66 2.64
C GLN A 251 18.66 3.19 2.73
N GLN A 252 18.41 3.90 1.63
CA GLN A 252 18.25 5.35 1.64
C GLN A 252 16.95 5.79 2.33
N LEU A 253 15.87 5.03 2.20
CA LEU A 253 14.61 5.26 2.94
C LEU A 253 14.82 5.07 4.45
N GLU A 254 15.50 3.99 4.86
CA GLU A 254 15.87 3.77 6.27
C GLU A 254 16.69 4.92 6.81
N ALA A 255 17.74 5.34 6.10
CA ALA A 255 18.60 6.47 6.47
C ALA A 255 17.83 7.81 6.53
N ALA A 256 16.75 7.94 5.76
CA ALA A 256 15.87 9.11 5.76
C ALA A 256 14.77 9.06 6.85
N GLY A 257 14.79 8.07 7.75
CA GLY A 257 13.84 7.93 8.85
C GLY A 257 12.58 7.15 8.48
N GLY A 258 12.68 6.20 7.55
CA GLY A 258 11.63 5.24 7.25
C GLY A 258 11.45 4.25 8.40
N ASP A 259 10.20 3.92 8.70
CA ASP A 259 9.83 3.04 9.79
C ASP A 259 9.60 1.59 9.36
N TYR A 260 9.26 1.36 8.08
CA TYR A 260 9.05 0.02 7.52
C TYR A 260 9.08 0.02 5.98
N LEU A 261 9.17 -1.18 5.41
CA LEU A 261 9.07 -1.44 3.98
C LEU A 261 7.99 -2.46 3.70
N HIS A 262 7.26 -2.31 2.59
CA HIS A 262 6.23 -3.24 2.13
C HIS A 262 6.61 -3.71 0.73
N VAL A 263 7.11 -4.95 0.62
CA VAL A 263 7.77 -5.43 -0.59
C VAL A 263 6.82 -6.20 -1.49
N SER A 264 6.60 -5.66 -2.69
CA SER A 264 5.84 -6.24 -3.78
C SER A 264 6.71 -6.37 -5.02
N SER A 265 6.14 -6.55 -6.23
CA SER A 265 6.89 -6.59 -7.49
C SER A 265 6.01 -6.30 -8.70
N GLY A 266 6.64 -5.91 -9.80
CA GLY A 266 6.02 -5.74 -11.11
C GLY A 266 5.09 -4.54 -11.23
N GLY A 267 4.30 -4.55 -12.30
CA GLY A 267 3.28 -3.55 -12.61
C GLY A 267 3.77 -2.38 -13.47
N LEU A 268 5.08 -2.28 -13.76
CA LEU A 268 5.63 -1.16 -14.51
C LEU A 268 5.36 -1.24 -16.02
N SER A 269 5.41 -2.43 -16.57
CA SER A 269 5.27 -2.64 -18.01
C SER A 269 4.34 -3.81 -18.33
N PRO A 270 3.55 -3.75 -19.41
CA PRO A 270 2.77 -4.88 -19.88
C PRO A 270 3.64 -6.04 -20.41
N GLN A 271 4.93 -5.80 -20.65
CA GLN A 271 5.88 -6.80 -21.15
C GLN A 271 6.54 -7.63 -20.02
N GLN A 272 6.17 -7.41 -18.77
CA GLN A 272 6.68 -8.16 -17.63
C GLN A 272 6.35 -9.66 -17.70
N HIS A 273 7.31 -10.50 -17.33
CA HIS A 273 7.13 -11.95 -17.27
C HIS A 273 7.21 -12.45 -15.83
N ILE A 274 6.05 -12.50 -15.16
CA ILE A 274 5.98 -12.90 -13.75
C ILE A 274 5.65 -14.39 -13.64
N THR A 275 6.52 -15.15 -12.99
CA THR A 275 6.21 -16.52 -12.56
C THR A 275 5.41 -16.48 -11.27
N VAL A 276 4.08 -16.58 -11.40
CA VAL A 276 3.15 -16.46 -10.29
C VAL A 276 3.03 -17.80 -9.55
N GLY A 277 3.16 -17.79 -8.22
CA GLY A 277 2.97 -18.94 -7.35
C GLY A 277 2.86 -18.52 -5.88
N PRO A 278 2.53 -19.46 -4.96
CA PRO A 278 2.46 -19.15 -3.54
C PRO A 278 3.78 -18.54 -3.02
N GLY A 279 3.73 -17.36 -2.42
CA GLY A 279 4.90 -16.68 -1.86
C GLY A 279 5.89 -16.13 -2.88
N TYR A 280 5.54 -16.00 -4.16
CA TYR A 280 6.48 -15.64 -5.25
C TYR A 280 7.24 -14.32 -5.05
N GLN A 281 6.82 -13.45 -4.16
CA GLN A 281 7.49 -12.20 -3.84
C GLN A 281 8.30 -12.26 -2.53
N LEU A 282 8.14 -13.31 -1.73
CA LEU A 282 8.86 -13.46 -0.45
C LEU A 282 10.39 -13.47 -0.61
N PRO A 283 10.98 -14.08 -1.66
CA PRO A 283 12.43 -14.01 -1.85
C PRO A 283 12.97 -12.57 -1.92
N PHE A 284 12.22 -11.65 -2.53
CA PHE A 284 12.62 -10.23 -2.58
C PHE A 284 12.54 -9.55 -1.21
N ALA A 285 11.50 -9.85 -0.44
CA ALA A 285 11.36 -9.35 0.93
C ALA A 285 12.51 -9.87 1.81
N HIS A 286 12.85 -11.14 1.69
CA HIS A 286 13.98 -11.78 2.36
C HIS A 286 15.34 -11.11 2.06
N ASP A 287 15.63 -10.87 0.78
CA ASP A 287 16.88 -10.23 0.37
C ASP A 287 17.00 -8.79 0.88
N ILE A 288 15.92 -8.02 0.79
CA ILE A 288 15.86 -6.66 1.33
C ILE A 288 16.01 -6.67 2.85
N ARG A 289 15.26 -7.54 3.55
CA ARG A 289 15.26 -7.65 5.01
C ARG A 289 16.65 -7.92 5.60
N LYS A 290 17.48 -8.68 4.90
CA LYS A 290 18.87 -8.93 5.33
C LYS A 290 19.76 -7.69 5.34
N LEU A 291 19.39 -6.65 4.60
CA LEU A 291 20.23 -5.47 4.33
C LEU A 291 19.66 -4.17 4.90
N VAL A 292 18.53 -4.25 5.60
CA VAL A 292 17.90 -3.15 6.35
C VAL A 292 17.64 -3.59 7.79
N ARG A 293 17.40 -2.62 8.69
CA ARG A 293 17.07 -2.88 10.11
C ARG A 293 15.61 -2.64 10.44
N ILE A 294 14.91 -1.89 9.58
CA ILE A 294 13.49 -1.60 9.73
C ILE A 294 12.64 -2.81 9.29
N PRO A 295 11.46 -3.03 9.90
CA PRO A 295 10.61 -4.16 9.57
C PRO A 295 10.19 -4.22 8.09
N VAL A 296 10.09 -5.44 7.57
CA VAL A 296 9.67 -5.72 6.20
C VAL A 296 8.35 -6.48 6.20
N ILE A 297 7.35 -5.96 5.48
CA ILE A 297 6.09 -6.64 5.20
C ILE A 297 6.25 -7.41 3.89
N GLY A 298 6.10 -8.73 3.95
CA GLY A 298 6.09 -9.61 2.78
C GLY A 298 4.68 -9.88 2.28
N VAL A 299 4.52 -9.96 0.96
CA VAL A 299 3.25 -10.29 0.29
C VAL A 299 3.48 -11.29 -0.84
N GLY A 300 2.42 -11.80 -1.45
CA GLY A 300 2.49 -12.52 -2.71
C GLY A 300 1.83 -13.89 -2.66
N LEU A 301 0.51 -13.97 -2.89
CA LEU A 301 -0.27 -15.21 -2.86
C LEU A 301 -0.05 -16.03 -1.58
N ILE A 302 -0.04 -15.36 -0.45
CA ILE A 302 -0.10 -16.01 0.86
C ILE A 302 -1.58 -16.20 1.17
N THR A 303 -2.02 -17.46 1.21
CA THR A 303 -3.42 -17.84 1.39
C THR A 303 -3.62 -18.72 2.61
N GLU A 304 -2.61 -19.54 2.95
CA GLU A 304 -2.71 -20.53 4.02
C GLU A 304 -2.03 -20.04 5.31
N PRO A 305 -2.62 -20.30 6.49
CA PRO A 305 -2.03 -19.91 7.78
C PRO A 305 -0.63 -20.45 8.00
N GLN A 306 -0.38 -21.73 7.61
CA GLN A 306 0.93 -22.36 7.75
C GLN A 306 1.98 -21.73 6.84
N GLN A 307 1.59 -21.29 5.64
CA GLN A 307 2.47 -20.54 4.73
C GLN A 307 2.88 -19.21 5.34
N ALA A 308 1.93 -18.48 5.92
CA ALA A 308 2.19 -17.20 6.60
C ALA A 308 3.12 -17.36 7.81
N GLU A 309 2.85 -18.36 8.65
CA GLU A 309 3.68 -18.70 9.81
C GLU A 309 5.10 -19.10 9.39
N GLN A 310 5.23 -19.96 8.36
CA GLN A 310 6.52 -20.44 7.88
C GLN A 310 7.38 -19.31 7.32
N ALA A 311 6.80 -18.39 6.54
CA ALA A 311 7.52 -17.22 6.00
C ALA A 311 8.14 -16.34 7.11
N LEU A 312 7.44 -16.20 8.24
CA LEU A 312 8.00 -15.51 9.41
C LEU A 312 9.10 -16.30 10.10
N GLN A 313 8.93 -17.63 10.24
CA GLN A 313 9.92 -18.51 10.86
C GLN A 313 11.22 -18.59 10.04
N ASP A 314 11.11 -18.63 8.72
CA ASP A 314 12.26 -18.66 7.79
C ASP A 314 12.95 -17.29 7.69
N GLY A 315 12.32 -16.23 8.25
CA GLY A 315 12.86 -14.88 8.22
C GLY A 315 12.71 -14.20 6.86
N ASP A 316 11.72 -14.62 6.05
CA ASP A 316 11.43 -14.00 4.77
C ASP A 316 10.81 -12.60 4.92
N ALA A 317 10.11 -12.39 6.02
CA ALA A 317 9.49 -11.12 6.37
C ALA A 317 9.33 -10.97 7.88
N ASP A 318 9.03 -9.76 8.36
CA ASP A 318 8.68 -9.48 9.76
C ASP A 318 7.16 -9.47 9.99
N LEU A 319 6.40 -9.11 8.96
CA LEU A 319 4.93 -9.11 8.93
C LEU A 319 4.44 -9.66 7.58
N ILE A 320 3.21 -10.14 7.58
CA ILE A 320 2.55 -10.73 6.40
C ILE A 320 1.42 -9.82 5.92
N GLY A 321 1.56 -9.32 4.70
CA GLY A 321 0.51 -8.55 4.02
C GLY A 321 -0.45 -9.47 3.27
N LEU A 322 -1.73 -9.40 3.60
CA LEU A 322 -2.80 -10.14 2.93
C LEU A 322 -3.66 -9.20 2.11
N ALA A 323 -3.96 -9.58 0.86
CA ALA A 323 -4.87 -8.87 -0.02
C ALA A 323 -6.06 -9.76 -0.42
N ARG A 324 -5.95 -10.50 -1.52
CA ARG A 324 -7.05 -11.33 -2.04
C ARG A 324 -7.57 -12.38 -1.05
N ALA A 325 -6.71 -12.89 -0.17
CA ALA A 325 -7.11 -13.85 0.85
C ALA A 325 -8.17 -13.27 1.81
N VAL A 326 -8.00 -12.01 2.26
CA VAL A 326 -8.95 -11.34 3.16
C VAL A 326 -10.15 -10.74 2.42
N LEU A 327 -10.05 -10.45 1.11
CA LEU A 327 -11.24 -10.13 0.30
C LEU A 327 -12.15 -11.35 0.14
N TYR A 328 -11.56 -12.52 -0.08
CA TYR A 328 -12.30 -13.77 -0.20
C TYR A 328 -12.85 -14.26 1.15
N ASN A 329 -12.06 -14.14 2.20
CA ASN A 329 -12.42 -14.51 3.57
C ASN A 329 -12.02 -13.40 4.56
N PRO A 330 -12.90 -12.43 4.84
CA PRO A 330 -12.61 -11.36 5.80
C PRO A 330 -12.28 -11.84 7.21
N HIS A 331 -12.70 -13.06 7.60
CA HIS A 331 -12.36 -13.70 8.86
C HIS A 331 -11.14 -14.63 8.76
N TRP A 332 -10.30 -14.46 7.73
CA TRP A 332 -9.08 -15.25 7.57
C TRP A 332 -8.21 -15.27 8.84
N PRO A 333 -8.02 -14.15 9.60
CA PRO A 333 -7.26 -14.19 10.85
C PRO A 333 -7.86 -15.12 11.92
N TRP A 334 -9.19 -15.27 11.97
CA TRP A 334 -9.84 -16.18 12.93
C TRP A 334 -9.54 -17.65 12.58
N HIS A 335 -9.65 -17.99 11.30
CA HIS A 335 -9.31 -19.33 10.83
C HIS A 335 -7.82 -19.64 11.00
N ALA A 336 -6.96 -18.65 10.78
CA ALA A 336 -5.53 -18.78 11.00
C ALA A 336 -5.19 -19.00 12.48
N ALA A 337 -5.83 -18.26 13.40
CA ALA A 337 -5.65 -18.45 14.82
C ALA A 337 -6.06 -19.87 15.25
N ALA A 338 -7.22 -20.35 14.78
CA ALA A 338 -7.67 -21.71 15.04
C ALA A 338 -6.68 -22.77 14.51
N ALA A 339 -6.19 -22.60 13.27
CA ALA A 339 -5.28 -23.53 12.63
C ALA A 339 -3.89 -23.59 13.29
N LEU A 340 -3.45 -22.47 13.89
CA LEU A 340 -2.13 -22.33 14.54
C LEU A 340 -2.18 -22.44 16.06
N GLY A 341 -3.36 -22.74 16.65
CA GLY A 341 -3.54 -22.85 18.09
C GLY A 341 -3.28 -21.54 18.84
N ALA A 342 -3.63 -20.41 18.23
CA ALA A 342 -3.44 -19.07 18.76
C ALA A 342 -4.77 -18.42 19.16
N GLN A 343 -4.70 -17.21 19.71
CA GLN A 343 -5.87 -16.38 20.02
C GLN A 343 -5.91 -15.16 19.10
N VAL A 344 -7.13 -14.70 18.80
CA VAL A 344 -7.36 -13.49 17.99
C VAL A 344 -8.46 -12.63 18.64
N LYS A 345 -8.23 -11.32 18.63
CA LYS A 345 -9.21 -10.35 19.14
C LYS A 345 -10.37 -10.17 18.17
N VAL A 346 -11.59 -10.18 18.72
CA VAL A 346 -12.84 -9.99 17.96
C VAL A 346 -13.80 -9.11 18.74
N PRO A 347 -14.77 -8.45 18.07
CA PRO A 347 -15.84 -7.75 18.76
C PRO A 347 -16.64 -8.71 19.66
N PRO A 348 -17.09 -8.28 20.85
CA PRO A 348 -17.84 -9.13 21.78
C PRO A 348 -19.11 -9.75 21.16
N GLN A 349 -19.71 -9.08 20.17
CA GLN A 349 -20.89 -9.57 19.44
C GLN A 349 -20.62 -10.90 18.72
N TYR A 350 -19.37 -11.19 18.37
CA TYR A 350 -18.97 -12.39 17.64
C TYR A 350 -18.44 -13.53 18.52
N LEU A 351 -18.25 -13.35 19.83
CA LEU A 351 -17.74 -14.40 20.73
C LEU A 351 -18.58 -15.69 20.71
N ARG A 352 -19.88 -15.56 20.48
CA ARG A 352 -20.79 -16.72 20.39
C ARG A 352 -20.64 -17.52 19.09
N SER A 353 -19.94 -17.00 18.08
CA SER A 353 -19.71 -17.70 16.82
C SER A 353 -18.58 -18.73 16.89
N GLU A 354 -17.85 -18.78 18.01
CA GLU A 354 -16.72 -19.69 18.19
C GLU A 354 -17.17 -21.15 18.08
N PRO A 355 -16.59 -21.96 17.19
CA PRO A 355 -16.92 -23.38 17.08
C PRO A 355 -16.63 -24.13 18.37
N HIS A 356 -17.49 -25.14 18.70
CA HIS A 356 -17.44 -25.85 19.97
C HIS A 356 -16.07 -26.52 20.26
N GLY A 357 -15.36 -26.95 19.21
CA GLY A 357 -14.04 -27.58 19.29
C GLY A 357 -12.86 -26.60 19.35
N LEU A 358 -13.09 -25.28 19.25
CA LEU A 358 -12.07 -24.24 19.16
C LEU A 358 -12.18 -23.20 20.29
N LYS A 359 -12.76 -23.59 21.43
CA LYS A 359 -13.00 -22.67 22.55
C LYS A 359 -11.72 -22.01 23.03
N GLY A 360 -11.74 -20.68 23.15
CA GLY A 360 -10.63 -19.86 23.61
C GLY A 360 -9.76 -19.30 22.46
N THR A 361 -10.12 -19.55 21.20
CA THR A 361 -9.50 -18.92 20.04
C THR A 361 -9.91 -17.45 19.90
N LEU A 362 -11.23 -17.17 20.07
CA LEU A 362 -11.75 -15.83 19.98
C LEU A 362 -11.74 -15.16 21.36
N VAL A 363 -11.05 -14.04 21.46
CA VAL A 363 -11.02 -13.24 22.71
C VAL A 363 -11.58 -11.84 22.43
N PRO A 364 -12.25 -11.20 23.40
CA PRO A 364 -12.83 -9.89 23.16
C PRO A 364 -11.72 -8.84 22.93
N ASN A 365 -11.94 -7.94 21.97
CA ASN A 365 -11.22 -6.67 21.96
C ASN A 365 -11.62 -5.84 23.21
N ARG A 366 -10.83 -4.82 23.56
CA ARG A 366 -10.95 -4.11 24.86
C ARG A 366 -12.17 -3.20 24.99
N ARG A 367 -13.19 -3.39 24.17
CA ARG A 367 -14.46 -2.66 24.28
C ARG A 367 -15.67 -3.56 24.43
#